data_e4efd9dbb5abc52b03af11263e432c65
#
_entry.id   e4efd9dbb5abc52b03af11263e432c65
#
_cell.length_a   1.000
_cell.length_b   1.000
_cell.length_c   1.000
_cell.angle_alpha   90.00
_cell.angle_beta   90.00
_cell.angle_gamma   90.00
#
_symmetry.space_group_name_H-M   'P 1'
#
loop_
_entity.id
_entity.type
_entity.pdbx_description
1 polymer ?
#
loop_
_entity_poly.entity_id
_entity_poly.type
_entity_poly.pdbx_seq_one_letter_code
_entity_poly.pdbx_strand_id
1 'polypeptide(L)'
;QRQMCIRDRITGGGFLLNETLALLPLLQSEDREELLKDERLNNRVLMINAETSRKKAILEISRRYDTMSPAFWQDFLVMTAAEQPIALFFVMLKTYKILFDFHVNVTIRRWNSVAKSVKREDILMEFNEISARDAFVDSWSEATKDKVISAYLSILRKIGILDRTNQLQVLDCTNYPYYLQIGESWFLEACLLQPYQIEKIKNSLA
;
A
#
# COMPACT_ATOMS: atom_id res chain seq x y z
N GLN A 1 -14.29 10.26 -9.21
CA GLN A 1 -13.17 9.35 -9.49
C GLN A 1 -11.89 10.21 -9.57
N ARG A 2 -11.10 10.25 -8.46
CA ARG A 2 -9.74 10.80 -8.54
C ARG A 2 -8.93 9.88 -9.45
N GLN A 3 -8.36 10.44 -10.52
CA GLN A 3 -7.40 9.75 -11.37
C GLN A 3 -6.24 9.26 -10.50
N MET A 4 -6.17 7.96 -10.25
CA MET A 4 -5.01 7.32 -9.63
C MET A 4 -3.80 7.57 -10.54
N CYS A 5 -2.80 8.29 -10.02
CA CYS A 5 -1.67 8.72 -10.84
C CYS A 5 -0.72 7.55 -11.10
N ILE A 6 -0.68 7.02 -12.32
CA ILE A 6 0.29 6.00 -12.78
C ILE A 6 1.74 6.48 -12.61
N ARG A 7 1.94 7.81 -12.56
CA ARG A 7 3.27 8.47 -12.52
C ARG A 7 4.05 8.26 -11.23
N ASP A 8 3.49 7.58 -10.23
CA ASP A 8 4.08 7.51 -8.91
C ASP A 8 4.88 6.23 -8.72
N ARG A 9 6.21 6.38 -8.78
CA ARG A 9 7.17 5.31 -8.55
C ARG A 9 7.26 5.02 -7.05
N ILE A 10 6.83 3.85 -6.60
CA ILE A 10 7.04 3.38 -5.22
C ILE A 10 8.54 3.15 -4.88
N THR A 11 9.44 3.66 -5.69
CA THR A 11 10.88 3.44 -5.56
C THR A 11 11.53 4.17 -4.38
N GLY A 12 10.81 5.06 -3.71
CA GLY A 12 11.40 5.98 -2.74
C GLY A 12 11.37 5.55 -1.28
N GLY A 13 10.57 4.57 -0.86
CA GLY A 13 10.41 4.37 0.57
C GLY A 13 9.86 3.03 1.04
N GLY A 14 9.47 2.13 0.16
CA GLY A 14 8.90 0.87 0.62
C GLY A 14 7.63 1.03 1.46
N PHE A 15 7.51 0.26 2.54
CA PHE A 15 6.31 0.26 3.36
C PHE A 15 6.16 1.49 4.26
N LEU A 16 7.24 1.93 4.92
CA LEU A 16 7.35 3.15 5.75
C LEU A 16 6.27 3.27 6.85
N LEU A 17 5.91 2.18 7.54
CA LEU A 17 4.88 2.24 8.58
C LEU A 17 5.30 3.12 9.76
N ASN A 18 6.48 2.90 10.31
CA ASN A 18 6.98 3.67 11.46
C ASN A 18 7.17 5.14 11.12
N GLU A 19 7.69 5.41 9.94
CA GLU A 19 7.88 6.76 9.42
C GLU A 19 6.54 7.45 9.16
N THR A 20 5.52 6.71 8.71
CA THR A 20 4.16 7.24 8.57
C THR A 20 3.60 7.65 9.93
N LEU A 21 3.68 6.77 10.93
CA LEU A 21 3.23 7.08 12.29
C LEU A 21 3.95 8.29 12.88
N ALA A 22 5.28 8.41 12.65
CA ALA A 22 6.08 9.54 13.13
C ALA A 22 5.70 10.87 12.46
N LEU A 23 5.31 10.86 11.17
CA LEU A 23 4.94 12.07 10.42
C LEU A 23 3.48 12.48 10.58
N LEU A 24 2.57 11.60 10.99
CA LEU A 24 1.14 11.92 11.08
C LEU A 24 0.85 13.18 11.90
N PRO A 25 1.47 13.43 13.09
CA PRO A 25 1.24 14.67 13.84
C PRO A 25 1.61 15.93 13.04
N LEU A 26 2.67 15.90 12.25
CA LEU A 26 3.11 17.01 11.42
C LEU A 26 2.15 17.21 10.23
N LEU A 27 1.68 16.11 9.63
CA LEU A 27 0.77 16.11 8.49
C LEU A 27 -0.64 16.61 8.83
N GLN A 28 -1.05 16.44 10.10
CA GLN A 28 -2.35 16.85 10.62
C GLN A 28 -2.34 18.30 11.16
N SER A 29 -1.17 18.92 11.28
CA SER A 29 -1.03 20.31 11.76
C SER A 29 -1.50 21.32 10.71
N GLU A 30 -1.98 22.46 11.17
CA GLU A 30 -2.24 23.64 10.33
C GLU A 30 -0.95 24.17 9.68
N ASP A 31 0.19 24.08 10.38
CA ASP A 31 1.53 24.48 9.92
C ASP A 31 2.27 23.36 9.17
N ARG A 32 1.55 22.42 8.55
CA ARG A 32 2.08 21.22 7.91
C ARG A 32 3.29 21.48 7.01
N GLU A 33 3.22 22.48 6.14
CA GLU A 33 4.27 22.76 5.16
C GLU A 33 5.58 23.18 5.84
N GLU A 34 5.48 24.04 6.86
CA GLU A 34 6.63 24.52 7.61
C GLU A 34 7.29 23.39 8.44
N LEU A 35 6.45 22.60 9.12
CA LEU A 35 6.91 21.45 9.91
C LEU A 35 7.58 20.38 9.06
N LEU A 36 7.05 20.06 7.88
CA LEU A 36 7.67 19.11 6.96
C LEU A 36 8.98 19.65 6.35
N LYS A 37 9.06 20.95 6.13
CA LYS A 37 10.32 21.61 5.70
C LYS A 37 11.36 21.55 6.81
N ASP A 38 11.00 21.83 8.05
CA ASP A 38 11.87 21.71 9.21
C ASP A 38 12.35 20.26 9.41
N GLU A 39 11.43 19.29 9.33
CA GLU A 39 11.78 17.88 9.44
C GLU A 39 12.75 17.43 8.34
N ARG A 40 12.56 17.91 7.12
CA ARG A 40 13.49 17.62 6.03
C ARG A 40 14.91 18.08 6.34
N LEU A 41 15.08 19.26 6.94
CA LEU A 41 16.39 19.84 7.25
C LEU A 41 16.98 19.25 8.52
N ASN A 42 16.20 19.20 9.59
CA ASN A 42 16.67 18.97 10.95
C ASN A 42 16.50 17.53 11.47
N ASN A 43 15.73 16.66 10.73
CA ASN A 43 15.59 15.23 11.04
C ASN A 43 15.16 14.94 12.49
N ARG A 44 14.09 15.57 12.96
CA ARG A 44 13.69 15.52 14.37
C ARG A 44 12.88 14.29 14.73
N VAL A 45 12.11 13.74 13.79
CA VAL A 45 11.17 12.64 14.04
C VAL A 45 11.42 11.40 13.19
N LEU A 46 11.85 11.53 11.92
CA LEU A 46 12.08 10.40 11.03
C LEU A 46 13.36 9.63 11.30
N MET A 47 14.37 10.30 11.88
CA MET A 47 15.68 9.72 12.19
C MET A 47 16.36 9.07 10.97
N ILE A 48 16.11 9.61 9.77
CA ILE A 48 16.72 9.19 8.51
C ILE A 48 17.92 10.08 8.20
N ASN A 49 19.14 9.57 8.37
CA ASN A 49 20.35 10.37 8.29
C ASN A 49 20.57 11.04 6.91
N ALA A 50 20.34 10.32 5.82
CA ALA A 50 20.52 10.89 4.47
C ALA A 50 19.36 11.82 4.11
N GLU A 51 19.62 13.11 3.92
CA GLU A 51 18.62 14.14 3.55
C GLU A 51 17.82 13.75 2.30
N THR A 52 18.48 13.20 1.29
CA THR A 52 17.83 12.77 0.05
C THR A 52 16.81 11.64 0.29
N SER A 53 17.13 10.70 1.18
CA SER A 53 16.22 9.60 1.58
C SER A 53 15.06 10.13 2.42
N ARG A 54 15.36 11.04 3.36
CA ARG A 54 14.36 11.70 4.20
C ARG A 54 13.35 12.50 3.36
N LYS A 55 13.85 13.30 2.40
CA LYS A 55 13.00 14.03 1.45
C LYS A 55 12.07 13.09 0.67
N LYS A 56 12.58 11.96 0.21
CA LYS A 56 11.79 10.96 -0.51
C LYS A 56 10.72 10.34 0.41
N ALA A 57 11.08 9.98 1.63
CA ALA A 57 10.14 9.43 2.60
C ALA A 57 9.01 10.41 2.92
N ILE A 58 9.33 11.69 3.19
CA ILE A 58 8.34 12.74 3.43
C ILE A 58 7.39 12.88 2.23
N LEU A 59 7.93 12.93 1.01
CA LEU A 59 7.12 13.06 -0.20
C LEU A 59 6.15 11.88 -0.37
N GLU A 60 6.63 10.64 -0.20
CA GLU A 60 5.82 9.44 -0.35
C GLU A 60 4.73 9.34 0.73
N ILE A 61 5.06 9.65 1.98
CA ILE A 61 4.10 9.61 3.08
C ILE A 61 3.06 10.73 2.91
N SER A 62 3.46 11.94 2.52
CA SER A 62 2.52 13.04 2.24
C SER A 62 1.52 12.68 1.14
N ARG A 63 2.00 12.04 0.07
CA ARG A 63 1.15 11.56 -1.04
C ARG A 63 0.10 10.55 -0.57
N ARG A 64 0.52 9.57 0.26
CA ARG A 64 -0.38 8.59 0.88
C ARG A 64 -1.39 9.28 1.80
N TYR A 65 -0.92 10.24 2.59
CA TYR A 65 -1.77 11.02 3.48
C TYR A 65 -2.87 11.76 2.69
N ASP A 66 -2.52 12.41 1.60
CA ASP A 66 -3.46 13.18 0.77
C ASP A 66 -4.48 12.30 0.00
N THR A 67 -4.24 10.99 -0.08
CA THR A 67 -5.16 10.03 -0.71
C THR A 67 -6.38 9.73 0.15
N MET A 68 -6.25 9.85 1.47
CA MET A 68 -7.30 9.51 2.44
C MET A 68 -7.86 10.75 3.13
N SER A 69 -9.07 10.61 3.70
CA SER A 69 -9.68 11.67 4.50
C SER A 69 -8.97 11.85 5.85
N PRO A 70 -9.05 13.04 6.48
CA PRO A 70 -8.56 13.23 7.85
C PRO A 70 -9.17 12.24 8.86
N ALA A 71 -10.45 11.89 8.71
CA ALA A 71 -11.13 10.93 9.58
C ALA A 71 -10.47 9.54 9.50
N PHE A 72 -10.11 9.07 8.30
CA PHE A 72 -9.38 7.80 8.15
C PHE A 72 -8.07 7.79 8.96
N TRP A 73 -7.32 8.89 8.95
CA TRP A 73 -6.05 8.95 9.67
C TRP A 73 -6.24 9.04 11.19
N GLN A 74 -7.36 9.60 11.67
CA GLN A 74 -7.73 9.52 13.08
C GLN A 74 -8.04 8.08 13.50
N ASP A 75 -8.83 7.35 12.69
CA ASP A 75 -9.10 5.93 12.90
C ASP A 75 -7.81 5.10 12.86
N PHE A 76 -6.92 5.38 11.89
CA PHE A 76 -5.63 4.70 11.75
C PHE A 76 -4.77 4.78 13.02
N LEU A 77 -4.76 5.91 13.71
CA LEU A 77 -3.99 6.11 14.94
C LEU A 77 -4.50 5.27 16.12
N VAL A 78 -5.79 4.94 16.15
CA VAL A 78 -6.39 4.12 17.22
C VAL A 78 -6.47 2.64 16.87
N MET A 79 -6.14 2.26 15.63
CA MET A 79 -6.01 0.86 15.21
C MET A 79 -4.89 0.15 15.99
N THR A 80 -5.06 -1.14 16.20
CA THR A 80 -4.04 -2.00 16.82
C THR A 80 -2.78 -2.09 15.96
N ALA A 81 -1.66 -2.48 16.56
CA ALA A 81 -0.40 -2.70 15.86
C ALA A 81 -0.50 -3.78 14.75
N ALA A 82 -1.47 -4.69 14.83
CA ALA A 82 -1.75 -5.68 13.79
C ALA A 82 -2.57 -5.10 12.63
N GLU A 83 -3.47 -4.16 12.91
CA GLU A 83 -4.36 -3.55 11.92
C GLU A 83 -3.68 -2.43 11.12
N GLN A 84 -2.81 -1.64 11.74
CA GLN A 84 -2.12 -0.52 11.08
C GLN A 84 -1.35 -0.92 9.80
N PRO A 85 -0.59 -2.03 9.75
CA PRO A 85 0.05 -2.48 8.51
C PRO A 85 -0.98 -2.76 7.40
N ILE A 86 -2.12 -3.35 7.75
CA ILE A 86 -3.19 -3.68 6.82
C ILE A 86 -3.85 -2.41 6.27
N ALA A 87 -4.15 -1.46 7.16
CA ALA A 87 -4.70 -0.17 6.78
C ALA A 87 -3.72 0.64 5.90
N LEU A 88 -2.42 0.59 6.18
CA LEU A 88 -1.42 1.22 5.32
C LEU A 88 -1.35 0.53 3.94
N PHE A 89 -1.48 -0.78 3.87
CA PHE A 89 -1.56 -1.50 2.59
C PHE A 89 -2.79 -1.06 1.79
N PHE A 90 -3.96 -0.92 2.42
CA PHE A 90 -5.16 -0.37 1.80
C PHE A 90 -4.88 1.02 1.19
N VAL A 91 -4.26 1.94 1.96
CA VAL A 91 -3.86 3.25 1.46
C VAL A 91 -2.93 3.13 0.25
N MET A 92 -1.96 2.23 0.30
CA MET A 92 -1.01 2.02 -0.80
C MET A 92 -1.70 1.54 -2.08
N LEU A 93 -2.66 0.63 -1.99
CA LEU A 93 -3.44 0.19 -3.15
C LEU A 93 -4.27 1.34 -3.74
N LYS A 94 -4.78 2.26 -2.91
CA LYS A 94 -5.48 3.46 -3.36
C LYS A 94 -4.57 4.52 -3.96
N THR A 95 -3.32 4.60 -3.49
CA THR A 95 -2.37 5.63 -3.92
C THR A 95 -1.67 5.25 -5.22
N TYR A 96 -1.24 3.98 -5.35
CA TYR A 96 -0.39 3.53 -6.44
C TYR A 96 -1.13 2.57 -7.37
N LYS A 97 -1.54 3.07 -8.52
CA LYS A 97 -2.25 2.25 -9.53
C LYS A 97 -1.47 0.97 -9.90
N ILE A 98 -0.15 1.06 -10.02
CA ILE A 98 0.68 -0.10 -10.39
C ILE A 98 0.61 -1.21 -9.33
N LEU A 99 0.55 -0.86 -8.03
CA LEU A 99 0.38 -1.85 -6.97
C LEU A 99 -1.01 -2.46 -6.99
N PHE A 100 -2.03 -1.64 -7.27
CA PHE A 100 -3.39 -2.10 -7.43
C PHE A 100 -3.50 -3.08 -8.61
N ASP A 101 -2.91 -2.74 -9.77
CA ASP A 101 -2.91 -3.60 -10.96
C ASP A 101 -2.20 -4.94 -10.66
N PHE A 102 -1.02 -4.95 -10.01
CA PHE A 102 -0.36 -6.17 -9.58
C PHE A 102 -1.21 -7.00 -8.62
N HIS A 103 -1.90 -6.33 -7.72
CA HIS A 103 -2.72 -7.02 -6.72
C HIS A 103 -3.94 -7.70 -7.36
N VAL A 104 -4.67 -6.98 -8.19
CA VAL A 104 -5.88 -7.48 -8.87
C VAL A 104 -5.52 -8.50 -9.95
N ASN A 105 -4.58 -8.16 -10.84
CA ASN A 105 -4.31 -8.94 -12.03
C ASN A 105 -3.38 -10.15 -11.76
N VAL A 106 -2.59 -10.10 -10.69
CA VAL A 106 -1.70 -11.22 -10.34
C VAL A 106 -2.12 -11.88 -9.04
N THR A 107 -2.09 -11.14 -7.91
CA THR A 107 -2.24 -11.75 -6.58
C THR A 107 -3.62 -12.39 -6.41
N ILE A 108 -4.71 -11.67 -6.69
CA ILE A 108 -6.08 -12.21 -6.59
C ILE A 108 -6.31 -13.33 -7.61
N ARG A 109 -5.81 -13.17 -8.84
CA ARG A 109 -5.91 -14.24 -9.86
C ARG A 109 -5.17 -15.50 -9.42
N ARG A 110 -3.96 -15.39 -8.88
CA ARG A 110 -3.19 -16.52 -8.36
C ARG A 110 -3.85 -17.15 -7.14
N TRP A 111 -4.46 -16.36 -6.27
CA TRP A 111 -5.27 -16.87 -5.16
C TRP A 111 -6.39 -17.78 -5.60
N ASN A 112 -7.06 -17.44 -6.70
CA ASN A 112 -8.14 -18.23 -7.30
C ASN A 112 -7.63 -19.37 -8.20
N SER A 113 -6.32 -19.57 -8.34
CA SER A 113 -5.71 -20.70 -9.05
C SER A 113 -5.36 -21.86 -8.12
N VAL A 114 -5.08 -23.03 -8.69
CA VAL A 114 -4.68 -24.22 -7.92
C VAL A 114 -3.37 -23.99 -7.15
N ALA A 115 -2.42 -23.27 -7.75
CA ALA A 115 -1.08 -23.08 -7.19
C ALA A 115 -1.07 -22.17 -5.96
N LYS A 116 -2.00 -21.20 -5.88
CA LYS A 116 -2.10 -20.19 -4.79
C LYS A 116 -0.74 -19.61 -4.40
N SER A 117 0.10 -19.31 -5.37
CA SER A 117 1.45 -18.79 -5.15
C SER A 117 1.74 -17.64 -6.11
N VAL A 118 2.56 -16.68 -5.64
CA VAL A 118 3.03 -15.54 -6.44
C VAL A 118 4.53 -15.50 -6.43
N LYS A 119 5.12 -15.51 -7.63
CA LYS A 119 6.55 -15.39 -7.85
C LYS A 119 6.88 -14.05 -8.51
N ARG A 120 8.15 -13.71 -8.53
CA ARG A 120 8.67 -12.51 -9.19
C ARG A 120 8.28 -12.47 -10.67
N GLU A 121 8.38 -13.59 -11.36
CA GLU A 121 8.09 -13.74 -12.79
C GLU A 121 6.62 -13.41 -13.10
N ASP A 122 5.70 -13.75 -12.20
CA ASP A 122 4.28 -13.44 -12.37
C ASP A 122 4.03 -11.93 -12.37
N ILE A 123 4.71 -11.19 -11.47
CA ILE A 123 4.62 -9.72 -11.41
C ILE A 123 5.33 -9.08 -12.61
N LEU A 124 6.47 -9.66 -13.05
CA LEU A 124 7.19 -9.16 -14.23
C LEU A 124 6.34 -9.30 -15.50
N MET A 125 5.58 -10.38 -15.65
CA MET A 125 4.66 -10.55 -16.79
C MET A 125 3.61 -9.44 -16.80
N GLU A 126 2.94 -9.17 -15.68
CA GLU A 126 1.97 -8.07 -15.58
C GLU A 126 2.64 -6.71 -15.81
N PHE A 127 3.88 -6.54 -15.35
CA PHE A 127 4.63 -5.31 -15.60
C PHE A 127 4.84 -5.07 -17.09
N ASN A 128 5.16 -6.13 -17.86
CA ASN A 128 5.31 -6.05 -19.31
C ASN A 128 3.98 -5.72 -20.01
N GLU A 129 2.87 -6.29 -19.54
CA GLU A 129 1.52 -5.95 -20.02
C GLU A 129 1.18 -4.46 -19.77
N ILE A 130 1.55 -3.93 -18.60
CA ILE A 130 1.38 -2.51 -18.30
C ILE A 130 2.28 -1.65 -19.19
N SER A 131 3.55 -2.01 -19.36
CA SER A 131 4.50 -1.30 -20.22
C SER A 131 4.02 -1.22 -21.68
N ALA A 132 3.41 -2.28 -22.19
CA ALA A 132 2.89 -2.30 -23.56
C ALA A 132 1.76 -1.28 -23.83
N ARG A 133 1.05 -0.83 -22.79
CA ARG A 133 -0.09 0.12 -22.88
C ARG A 133 0.18 1.47 -22.23
N ASP A 134 1.32 1.64 -21.56
CA ASP A 134 1.70 2.87 -20.85
C ASP A 134 3.15 3.24 -21.12
N ALA A 135 3.36 4.19 -22.05
CA ALA A 135 4.68 4.64 -22.45
C ALA A 135 5.51 5.23 -21.30
N PHE A 136 4.87 5.77 -20.25
CA PHE A 136 5.59 6.28 -19.10
C PHE A 136 6.18 5.12 -18.27
N VAL A 137 5.41 4.05 -18.05
CA VAL A 137 5.88 2.85 -17.37
C VAL A 137 6.94 2.13 -18.20
N ASP A 138 6.76 2.08 -19.52
CA ASP A 138 7.73 1.52 -20.46
C ASP A 138 9.09 2.22 -20.38
N SER A 139 9.10 3.52 -20.18
CA SER A 139 10.32 4.32 -20.04
C SER A 139 11.15 4.03 -18.78
N TRP A 140 10.65 3.18 -17.85
CA TRP A 140 11.40 2.87 -16.65
C TRP A 140 12.54 1.88 -16.93
N SER A 141 13.71 2.16 -16.32
CA SER A 141 14.83 1.22 -16.41
C SER A 141 14.49 -0.12 -15.74
N GLU A 142 15.10 -1.20 -16.21
CA GLU A 142 14.94 -2.54 -15.62
C GLU A 142 15.24 -2.53 -14.12
N ALA A 143 16.27 -1.80 -13.69
CA ALA A 143 16.58 -1.62 -12.27
C ALA A 143 15.44 -0.95 -11.47
N THR A 144 14.68 -0.06 -12.12
CA THR A 144 13.50 0.57 -11.49
C THR A 144 12.35 -0.43 -11.40
N LYS A 145 12.06 -1.16 -12.48
CA LYS A 145 11.05 -2.21 -12.50
C LYS A 145 11.33 -3.26 -11.44
N ASP A 146 12.58 -3.71 -11.34
CA ASP A 146 13.04 -4.67 -10.33
C ASP A 146 12.83 -4.21 -8.90
N LYS A 147 13.10 -2.94 -8.61
CA LYS A 147 12.86 -2.36 -7.28
C LYS A 147 11.37 -2.33 -6.94
N VAL A 148 10.51 -1.97 -7.89
CA VAL A 148 9.05 -1.93 -7.69
C VAL A 148 8.50 -3.33 -7.41
N ILE A 149 8.91 -4.35 -8.19
CA ILE A 149 8.52 -5.75 -7.97
C ILE A 149 8.96 -6.21 -6.57
N SER A 150 10.23 -5.95 -6.23
CA SER A 150 10.79 -6.34 -4.93
C SER A 150 10.08 -5.66 -3.77
N ALA A 151 9.74 -4.37 -3.92
CA ALA A 151 8.98 -3.62 -2.92
C ALA A 151 7.58 -4.22 -2.74
N TYR A 152 6.87 -4.53 -3.83
CA TYR A 152 5.54 -5.13 -3.76
C TYR A 152 5.55 -6.48 -3.04
N LEU A 153 6.43 -7.40 -3.44
CA LEU A 153 6.55 -8.71 -2.78
C LEU A 153 6.95 -8.58 -1.30
N SER A 154 7.80 -7.60 -0.97
CA SER A 154 8.16 -7.32 0.43
C SER A 154 6.95 -6.83 1.23
N ILE A 155 6.09 -5.99 0.64
CA ILE A 155 4.85 -5.52 1.28
C ILE A 155 3.93 -6.71 1.56
N LEU A 156 3.66 -7.56 0.58
CA LEU A 156 2.80 -8.74 0.76
C LEU A 156 3.29 -9.67 1.88
N ARG A 157 4.62 -9.82 2.01
CA ARG A 157 5.20 -10.61 3.11
C ARG A 157 5.04 -9.93 4.47
N LYS A 158 5.23 -8.61 4.53
CA LYS A 158 5.11 -7.83 5.77
C LYS A 158 3.70 -7.86 6.35
N ILE A 159 2.68 -7.84 5.49
CA ILE A 159 1.28 -7.89 5.91
C ILE A 159 0.73 -9.32 6.07
N GLY A 160 1.49 -10.35 5.69
CA GLY A 160 1.11 -11.75 5.85
C GLY A 160 0.29 -12.36 4.71
N ILE A 161 0.07 -11.64 3.59
CA ILE A 161 -0.58 -12.22 2.39
C ILE A 161 0.32 -13.24 1.69
N LEU A 162 1.64 -13.03 1.73
CA LEU A 162 2.62 -13.90 1.10
C LEU A 162 3.58 -14.44 2.15
N ASP A 163 3.70 -15.75 2.25
CA ASP A 163 4.64 -16.39 3.16
C ASP A 163 6.06 -16.48 2.59
N ARG A 164 6.99 -17.08 3.33
CA ARG A 164 8.39 -17.25 2.93
C ARG A 164 8.59 -18.21 1.76
N THR A 165 7.61 -19.07 1.51
CA THR A 165 7.61 -20.06 0.41
C THR A 165 6.87 -19.56 -0.83
N ASN A 166 6.47 -18.28 -0.83
CA ASN A 166 5.67 -17.61 -1.86
C ASN A 166 4.24 -18.17 -2.00
N GLN A 167 3.70 -18.79 -0.96
CA GLN A 167 2.31 -19.20 -0.91
C GLN A 167 1.45 -18.03 -0.41
N LEU A 168 0.28 -17.88 -1.05
CA LEU A 168 -0.72 -16.88 -0.68
C LEU A 168 -1.57 -17.38 0.49
N GLN A 169 -1.90 -16.46 1.37
CA GLN A 169 -2.76 -16.70 2.53
C GLN A 169 -3.79 -15.59 2.63
N VAL A 170 -4.96 -15.92 3.18
CA VAL A 170 -5.94 -14.89 3.55
C VAL A 170 -5.30 -13.96 4.58
N LEU A 171 -5.44 -12.68 4.38
CA LEU A 171 -4.95 -11.70 5.33
C LEU A 171 -5.75 -11.80 6.63
N ASP A 172 -5.08 -12.09 7.73
CA ASP A 172 -5.71 -12.14 9.05
C ASP A 172 -5.95 -10.71 9.56
N CYS A 173 -7.19 -10.26 9.42
CA CYS A 173 -7.61 -8.92 9.81
C CYS A 173 -8.86 -9.03 10.69
N THR A 174 -8.79 -8.53 11.90
CA THR A 174 -9.93 -8.49 12.81
C THR A 174 -10.95 -7.42 12.46
N ASN A 175 -10.56 -6.40 11.69
CA ASN A 175 -11.36 -5.21 11.42
C ASN A 175 -11.91 -5.12 9.98
N TYR A 176 -12.31 -6.25 9.38
CA TYR A 176 -12.99 -6.25 8.08
C TYR A 176 -14.27 -5.37 8.06
N PRO A 177 -15.11 -5.35 9.13
CA PRO A 177 -16.28 -4.48 9.18
C PRO A 177 -15.98 -3.01 8.92
N TYR A 178 -14.84 -2.50 9.35
CA TYR A 178 -14.43 -1.12 9.14
C TYR A 178 -14.42 -0.73 7.66
N TYR A 179 -13.88 -1.58 6.79
CA TYR A 179 -13.80 -1.29 5.35
C TYR A 179 -15.17 -1.32 4.67
N LEU A 180 -16.13 -2.07 5.20
CA LEU A 180 -17.52 -2.02 4.75
C LEU A 180 -18.20 -0.72 5.18
N GLN A 181 -17.96 -0.27 6.42
CA GLN A 181 -18.54 0.96 6.97
C GLN A 181 -18.06 2.22 6.24
N ILE A 182 -16.78 2.25 5.82
CA ILE A 182 -16.24 3.36 5.03
C ILE A 182 -16.52 3.24 3.52
N GLY A 183 -17.32 2.24 3.08
CA GLY A 183 -17.72 2.05 1.68
C GLY A 183 -16.67 1.40 0.78
N GLU A 184 -15.63 0.77 1.35
CA GLU A 184 -14.47 0.21 0.63
C GLU A 184 -14.51 -1.33 0.59
N SER A 185 -15.67 -1.89 0.28
CA SER A 185 -15.93 -3.35 0.28
C SER A 185 -14.98 -4.16 -0.62
N TRP A 186 -14.47 -3.56 -1.70
CA TRP A 186 -13.48 -4.20 -2.59
C TRP A 186 -12.20 -4.65 -1.87
N PHE A 187 -11.85 -3.97 -0.78
CA PHE A 187 -10.64 -4.31 -0.03
C PHE A 187 -10.72 -5.69 0.64
N LEU A 188 -11.92 -6.18 0.91
CA LEU A 188 -12.10 -7.54 1.44
C LEU A 188 -11.63 -8.60 0.43
N GLU A 189 -11.88 -8.38 -0.87
CA GLU A 189 -11.31 -9.23 -1.93
C GLU A 189 -9.79 -9.08 -2.02
N ALA A 190 -9.28 -7.86 -1.84
CA ALA A 190 -7.85 -7.61 -1.76
C ALA A 190 -7.18 -8.30 -0.56
N CYS A 191 -7.92 -8.56 0.52
CA CYS A 191 -7.48 -9.40 1.65
C CYS A 191 -7.56 -10.91 1.35
N LEU A 192 -7.88 -11.30 0.12
CA LEU A 192 -8.04 -12.68 -0.37
C LEU A 192 -9.20 -13.45 0.27
N LEU A 193 -10.22 -12.74 0.78
CA LEU A 193 -11.45 -13.37 1.24
C LEU A 193 -12.25 -13.94 0.08
N GLN A 194 -12.85 -15.11 0.31
CA GLN A 194 -13.78 -15.71 -0.64
C GLN A 194 -15.15 -15.03 -0.56
N PRO A 195 -15.96 -15.04 -1.63
CA PRO A 195 -17.28 -14.39 -1.66
C PRO A 195 -18.18 -14.77 -0.48
N TYR A 196 -18.19 -16.06 -0.09
CA TYR A 196 -19.01 -16.52 1.04
C TYR A 196 -18.55 -15.93 2.38
N GLN A 197 -17.24 -15.67 2.56
CA GLN A 197 -16.70 -15.04 3.76
C GLN A 197 -17.10 -13.56 3.81
N ILE A 198 -17.05 -12.87 2.68
CA ILE A 198 -17.48 -11.47 2.55
C ILE A 198 -18.97 -11.34 2.89
N GLU A 199 -19.83 -12.21 2.34
CA GLU A 199 -21.26 -12.21 2.65
C GLU A 199 -21.53 -12.51 4.15
N LYS A 200 -20.78 -13.44 4.76
CA LYS A 200 -20.89 -13.69 6.19
C LYS A 200 -20.58 -12.45 7.04
N ILE A 201 -19.54 -11.68 6.65
CA ILE A 201 -19.18 -10.44 7.35
C ILE A 201 -20.28 -9.38 7.16
N LYS A 202 -20.79 -9.19 5.94
CA LYS A 202 -21.90 -8.26 5.68
C LYS A 202 -23.14 -8.59 6.52
N ASN A 203 -23.52 -9.87 6.57
CA ASN A 203 -24.69 -10.32 7.34
C ASN A 203 -24.50 -10.17 8.86
N SER A 204 -23.27 -10.13 9.36
CA SER A 204 -23.00 -9.88 10.79
C SER A 204 -23.13 -8.42 11.19
N LEU A 205 -23.24 -7.50 10.23
CA LEU A 205 -23.38 -6.06 10.43
C LEU A 205 -24.82 -5.55 10.21
N ALA A 206 -25.67 -6.38 9.61
CA ALA A 206 -27.09 -6.08 9.36
C ALA A 206 -27.95 -6.43 10.58
#